data_19808928e1ce828b4f984226f318400d
#
_entry.id   19808928e1ce828b4f984226f318400d
#
_cell.length_a   1.000
_cell.length_b   1.000
_cell.length_c   1.000
_cell.angle_alpha   90.00
_cell.angle_beta   90.00
_cell.angle_gamma   90.00
#
_symmetry.space_group_name_H-M   'P 1'
#
loop_
_entity.id
_entity.type
_entity.pdbx_description
1 polymer ?
#
loop_
_entity_poly.entity_id
_entity_poly.type
_entity_poly.pdbx_seq_one_letter_code
_entity_poly.pdbx_strand_id
1 'polypeptide(L)'
;MHHPEAPASQAPASPSLDPAALVSRLRATFAGGRTRPLAWREQQLTQLRSLFTEHREDIADALYADLRKPRSEAYTTEVDFPVREIDHTLAHLEEWLSPQPLASGALAGLPEGSTAGTQYEPLGTVLIIAPWNYPVQLLLVPLVGALAAGNAVVLKPSEITPATSELIARLIPEYLDTDAVAVVEGGVPETTALLAQRYDHIFYTGNGAVGRIVMRAAAEHLTPVTLELGGKSPVFVDRGVDVAAVATRLAEAKFRNAGQTCVAPDYVLTDPDTASVLAKELRTAVERVFSADPKSSETYGRIVNERHFDRVSALLGSGTTAFGGQSDRDDVYIAPTVLTDVRPDEPVMREEIFGPVLPIVNVDGLDEAIAFINDRDKPLALYVFTESGTTRERIAAETSSGAVGYGLPLAHLTVSDLPFGGVGESGMGSYHGRYSMETFSHRKAVLAKPLS
;
A
#
# COMPACT_ATOMS: atom_id res chain seq x y z
N MET A 1 -41.45 -13.69 -45.48
CA MET A 1 -40.07 -13.44 -45.97
C MET A 1 -39.23 -13.16 -44.75
N HIS A 2 -38.45 -14.13 -44.29
CA HIS A 2 -37.48 -13.97 -43.20
C HIS A 2 -36.15 -13.52 -43.82
N HIS A 3 -35.65 -12.36 -43.41
CA HIS A 3 -34.28 -11.95 -43.66
C HIS A 3 -33.39 -12.57 -42.59
N PRO A 4 -32.30 -13.25 -42.93
CA PRO A 4 -31.33 -13.71 -41.94
C PRO A 4 -30.47 -12.51 -41.47
N GLU A 5 -30.40 -12.30 -40.17
CA GLU A 5 -29.43 -11.38 -39.54
C GLU A 5 -28.00 -11.87 -39.83
N ALA A 6 -27.18 -10.94 -40.26
CA ALA A 6 -25.75 -11.17 -40.42
C ALA A 6 -25.06 -11.38 -39.08
N PRO A 7 -24.08 -12.29 -38.95
CA PRO A 7 -23.35 -12.50 -37.73
C PRO A 7 -22.54 -11.25 -37.35
N ALA A 8 -22.65 -10.83 -36.10
CA ALA A 8 -21.86 -9.74 -35.56
C ALA A 8 -20.35 -10.05 -35.73
N SER A 9 -19.65 -9.14 -36.36
CA SER A 9 -18.20 -9.17 -36.51
C SER A 9 -17.56 -9.16 -35.12
N GLN A 10 -16.95 -10.28 -34.71
CA GLN A 10 -16.05 -10.32 -33.57
C GLN A 10 -14.83 -9.47 -33.92
N ALA A 11 -14.59 -8.42 -33.13
CA ALA A 11 -13.34 -7.69 -33.22
C ALA A 11 -12.16 -8.68 -33.02
N PRO A 12 -11.05 -8.51 -33.76
CA PRO A 12 -9.89 -9.38 -33.59
C PRO A 12 -9.41 -9.31 -32.13
N ALA A 13 -9.32 -10.46 -31.48
CA ALA A 13 -8.70 -10.57 -30.19
C ALA A 13 -7.28 -9.98 -30.27
N SER A 14 -6.97 -9.03 -29.41
CA SER A 14 -5.61 -8.53 -29.27
C SER A 14 -4.66 -9.74 -29.10
N PRO A 15 -3.47 -9.72 -29.74
CA PRO A 15 -2.54 -10.83 -29.61
C PRO A 15 -2.30 -11.10 -28.14
N SER A 16 -2.59 -12.33 -27.70
CA SER A 16 -2.40 -12.74 -26.31
C SER A 16 -0.94 -12.52 -25.94
N LEU A 17 -0.68 -11.63 -24.98
CA LEU A 17 0.66 -11.40 -24.46
C LEU A 17 1.22 -12.74 -23.99
N ASP A 18 2.38 -13.13 -24.51
CA ASP A 18 3.13 -14.29 -24.02
C ASP A 18 4.01 -13.87 -22.82
N PRO A 19 3.61 -14.19 -21.56
CA PRO A 19 4.38 -13.78 -20.39
C PRO A 19 5.80 -14.35 -20.37
N ALA A 20 6.02 -15.54 -20.96
CA ALA A 20 7.34 -16.16 -21.03
C ALA A 20 8.27 -15.37 -21.97
N ALA A 21 7.81 -15.00 -23.14
CA ALA A 21 8.56 -14.18 -24.08
C ALA A 21 8.85 -12.79 -23.50
N LEU A 22 7.86 -12.17 -22.83
CA LEU A 22 8.03 -10.87 -22.15
C LEU A 22 9.12 -10.92 -21.08
N VAL A 23 9.02 -11.85 -20.14
CA VAL A 23 9.99 -11.98 -19.04
C VAL A 23 11.38 -12.33 -19.58
N SER A 24 11.47 -13.19 -20.59
CA SER A 24 12.75 -13.52 -21.24
C SER A 24 13.41 -12.27 -21.86
N ARG A 25 12.66 -11.42 -22.53
CA ARG A 25 13.15 -10.14 -23.08
C ARG A 25 13.68 -9.21 -21.99
N LEU A 26 12.91 -8.99 -20.92
CA LEU A 26 13.34 -8.14 -19.81
C LEU A 26 14.60 -8.68 -19.11
N ARG A 27 14.69 -9.99 -18.94
CA ARG A 27 15.90 -10.64 -18.39
C ARG A 27 17.12 -10.44 -19.30
N ALA A 28 16.94 -10.51 -20.62
CA ALA A 28 18.02 -10.24 -21.58
C ALA A 28 18.47 -8.77 -21.52
N THR A 29 17.54 -7.82 -21.40
CA THR A 29 17.85 -6.39 -21.22
C THR A 29 18.66 -6.15 -19.95
N PHE A 30 18.24 -6.73 -18.82
CA PHE A 30 18.96 -6.64 -17.56
C PHE A 30 20.36 -7.26 -17.65
N ALA A 31 20.48 -8.47 -18.22
CA ALA A 31 21.75 -9.17 -18.41
C ALA A 31 22.71 -8.39 -19.30
N GLY A 32 22.19 -7.67 -20.30
CA GLY A 32 22.96 -6.75 -21.17
C GLY A 32 23.46 -5.50 -20.45
N GLY A 33 23.06 -5.26 -19.19
CA GLY A 33 23.55 -4.16 -18.35
C GLY A 33 22.89 -2.81 -18.63
N ARG A 34 21.85 -2.74 -19.47
CA ARG A 34 21.17 -1.49 -19.86
C ARG A 34 20.64 -0.69 -18.68
N THR A 35 20.14 -1.35 -17.63
CA THR A 35 19.53 -0.72 -16.46
C THR A 35 20.54 -0.32 -15.36
N ARG A 36 21.81 -0.73 -15.48
CA ARG A 36 22.81 -0.55 -14.43
C ARG A 36 23.36 0.87 -14.29
N PRO A 37 23.58 1.66 -15.37
CA PRO A 37 24.15 3.00 -15.26
C PRO A 37 23.26 3.92 -14.40
N LEU A 38 23.88 4.73 -13.51
CA LEU A 38 23.15 5.72 -12.69
C LEU A 38 22.34 6.67 -13.57
N ALA A 39 22.92 7.18 -14.65
CA ALA A 39 22.25 8.08 -15.59
C ALA A 39 20.95 7.50 -16.20
N TRP A 40 20.91 6.17 -16.47
CA TRP A 40 19.68 5.53 -16.93
C TRP A 40 18.61 5.55 -15.84
N ARG A 41 18.99 5.24 -14.59
CA ARG A 41 18.05 5.22 -13.46
C ARG A 41 17.46 6.60 -13.19
N GLU A 42 18.30 7.63 -13.15
CA GLU A 42 17.89 9.03 -12.99
C GLU A 42 16.98 9.49 -14.13
N GLN A 43 17.30 9.10 -15.37
CA GLN A 43 16.45 9.39 -16.52
C GLN A 43 15.06 8.73 -16.38
N GLN A 44 14.98 7.45 -16.02
CA GLN A 44 13.70 6.77 -15.86
C GLN A 44 12.87 7.39 -14.72
N LEU A 45 13.49 7.73 -13.59
CA LEU A 45 12.82 8.41 -12.48
C LEU A 45 12.31 9.79 -12.87
N THR A 46 13.11 10.57 -13.61
CA THR A 46 12.72 11.88 -14.13
C THR A 46 11.55 11.78 -15.11
N GLN A 47 11.56 10.81 -16.00
CA GLN A 47 10.48 10.55 -16.95
C GLN A 47 9.20 10.09 -16.24
N LEU A 48 9.31 9.23 -15.21
CA LEU A 48 8.18 8.83 -14.38
C LEU A 48 7.58 10.05 -13.64
N ARG A 49 8.43 10.96 -13.15
CA ARG A 49 7.97 12.22 -12.55
C ARG A 49 7.18 13.07 -13.54
N SER A 50 7.67 13.18 -14.79
CA SER A 50 6.96 13.89 -15.87
C SER A 50 5.59 13.29 -16.16
N LEU A 51 5.46 11.97 -16.21
CA LEU A 51 4.17 11.29 -16.35
C LEU A 51 3.16 11.79 -15.31
N PHE A 52 3.53 11.84 -14.04
CA PHE A 52 2.63 12.30 -12.98
C PHE A 52 2.24 13.77 -13.11
N THR A 53 3.17 14.63 -13.52
CA THR A 53 2.91 16.07 -13.60
C THR A 53 2.13 16.46 -14.84
N GLU A 54 2.36 15.78 -15.96
CA GLU A 54 1.71 16.06 -17.24
C GLU A 54 0.31 15.44 -17.33
N HIS A 55 0.08 14.28 -16.68
CA HIS A 55 -1.19 13.56 -16.68
C HIS A 55 -1.95 13.59 -15.35
N ARG A 56 -1.73 14.64 -14.57
CA ARG A 56 -2.39 14.84 -13.26
C ARG A 56 -3.92 14.73 -13.35
N GLU A 57 -4.51 15.38 -14.34
CA GLU A 57 -5.96 15.38 -14.54
C GLU A 57 -6.46 14.03 -15.05
N ASP A 58 -5.77 13.42 -16.00
CA ASP A 58 -6.14 12.10 -16.54
C ASP A 58 -6.13 11.03 -15.42
N ILE A 59 -5.14 11.10 -14.51
CA ILE A 59 -5.07 10.22 -13.34
C ILE A 59 -6.27 10.45 -12.42
N ALA A 60 -6.61 11.70 -12.12
CA ALA A 60 -7.75 12.02 -11.26
C ALA A 60 -9.08 11.59 -11.91
N ASP A 61 -9.23 11.72 -13.22
CA ASP A 61 -10.42 11.29 -13.96
C ASP A 61 -10.58 9.77 -13.93
N ALA A 62 -9.51 9.00 -14.14
CA ALA A 62 -9.52 7.55 -14.07
C ALA A 62 -9.87 7.05 -12.65
N LEU A 63 -9.28 7.65 -11.61
CA LEU A 63 -9.58 7.35 -10.21
C LEU A 63 -11.02 7.71 -9.83
N TYR A 64 -11.57 8.78 -10.39
CA TYR A 64 -12.97 9.11 -10.19
C TYR A 64 -13.90 8.12 -10.89
N ALA A 65 -13.55 7.67 -12.10
CA ALA A 65 -14.32 6.66 -12.83
C ALA A 65 -14.40 5.33 -12.06
N ASP A 66 -13.27 4.88 -11.50
CA ASP A 66 -13.16 3.58 -10.82
C ASP A 66 -13.67 3.60 -9.36
N LEU A 67 -13.40 4.68 -8.61
CA LEU A 67 -13.57 4.73 -7.14
C LEU A 67 -14.45 5.90 -6.68
N ARG A 68 -14.87 6.78 -7.59
CA ARG A 68 -15.43 8.11 -7.23
C ARG A 68 -14.49 8.88 -6.29
N LYS A 69 -13.18 8.62 -6.38
CA LYS A 69 -12.18 9.26 -5.52
C LYS A 69 -12.19 10.76 -5.74
N PRO A 70 -12.36 11.59 -4.68
CA PRO A 70 -12.33 13.04 -4.79
C PRO A 70 -11.03 13.53 -5.44
N ARG A 71 -11.10 14.54 -6.31
CA ARG A 71 -9.91 15.08 -6.99
C ARG A 71 -8.82 15.52 -6.02
N SER A 72 -9.19 16.18 -4.93
CA SER A 72 -8.23 16.62 -3.90
C SER A 72 -7.52 15.43 -3.24
N GLU A 73 -8.23 14.32 -3.03
CA GLU A 73 -7.66 13.08 -2.52
C GLU A 73 -6.79 12.39 -3.58
N ALA A 74 -7.27 12.28 -4.82
CA ALA A 74 -6.51 11.74 -5.93
C ALA A 74 -5.17 12.48 -6.12
N TYR A 75 -5.19 13.81 -6.09
CA TYR A 75 -3.96 14.59 -6.21
C TYR A 75 -2.99 14.31 -5.06
N THR A 76 -3.44 14.39 -3.83
CA THR A 76 -2.55 14.28 -2.65
C THR A 76 -1.97 12.88 -2.47
N THR A 77 -2.75 11.84 -2.78
CA THR A 77 -2.36 10.45 -2.49
C THR A 77 -1.78 9.71 -3.70
N GLU A 78 -2.27 10.00 -4.91
CA GLU A 78 -1.92 9.19 -6.09
C GLU A 78 -1.01 9.94 -7.08
N VAL A 79 -0.85 11.27 -6.91
CA VAL A 79 0.03 12.09 -7.74
C VAL A 79 1.14 12.71 -6.91
N ASP A 80 0.80 13.56 -5.93
CA ASP A 80 1.80 14.33 -5.18
C ASP A 80 2.66 13.44 -4.28
N PHE A 81 2.10 12.35 -3.74
CA PHE A 81 2.85 11.41 -2.93
C PHE A 81 3.92 10.66 -3.75
N PRO A 82 3.62 10.00 -4.89
CA PRO A 82 4.63 9.41 -5.74
C PRO A 82 5.68 10.40 -6.24
N VAL A 83 5.27 11.65 -6.58
CA VAL A 83 6.22 12.70 -7.00
C VAL A 83 7.21 13.02 -5.88
N ARG A 84 6.76 13.14 -4.62
CA ARG A 84 7.66 13.34 -3.47
C ARG A 84 8.63 12.18 -3.29
N GLU A 85 8.18 10.94 -3.44
CA GLU A 85 9.05 9.75 -3.37
C GLU A 85 10.10 9.75 -4.48
N ILE A 86 9.73 10.15 -5.71
CA ILE A 86 10.68 10.28 -6.81
C ILE A 86 11.70 11.39 -6.51
N ASP A 87 11.24 12.57 -6.09
CA ASP A 87 12.10 13.71 -5.78
C ASP A 87 13.08 13.38 -4.63
N HIS A 88 12.58 12.71 -3.58
CA HIS A 88 13.42 12.23 -2.48
C HIS A 88 14.45 11.20 -2.96
N THR A 89 14.04 10.26 -3.79
CA THR A 89 14.94 9.25 -4.35
C THR A 89 16.02 9.87 -5.22
N LEU A 90 15.66 10.76 -6.14
CA LEU A 90 16.63 11.46 -7.01
C LEU A 90 17.66 12.28 -6.21
N ALA A 91 17.21 12.92 -5.12
CA ALA A 91 18.09 13.71 -4.26
C ALA A 91 19.15 12.89 -3.51
N HIS A 92 18.91 11.59 -3.28
CA HIS A 92 19.77 10.75 -2.43
C HIS A 92 20.34 9.51 -3.15
N LEU A 93 19.94 9.24 -4.39
CA LEU A 93 20.24 7.99 -5.08
C LEU A 93 21.74 7.71 -5.19
N GLU A 94 22.55 8.70 -5.55
CA GLU A 94 24.00 8.55 -5.67
C GLU A 94 24.63 8.19 -4.32
N GLU A 95 24.19 8.86 -3.24
CA GLU A 95 24.65 8.57 -1.88
C GLU A 95 24.28 7.13 -1.47
N TRP A 96 23.01 6.72 -1.69
CA TRP A 96 22.57 5.38 -1.30
C TRP A 96 23.29 4.26 -2.03
N LEU A 97 23.66 4.48 -3.31
CA LEU A 97 24.37 3.48 -4.12
C LEU A 97 25.89 3.48 -3.88
N SER A 98 26.40 4.49 -3.19
CA SER A 98 27.82 4.58 -2.89
C SER A 98 28.31 3.38 -2.04
N PRO A 99 29.50 2.82 -2.32
CA PRO A 99 30.06 1.77 -1.49
C PRO A 99 30.18 2.21 -0.02
N GLN A 100 29.77 1.35 0.89
CA GLN A 100 29.81 1.60 2.34
C GLN A 100 31.03 0.91 2.95
N PRO A 101 32.14 1.61 3.20
CA PRO A 101 33.34 1.02 3.78
C PRO A 101 33.13 0.68 5.26
N LEU A 102 33.72 -0.44 5.70
CA LEU A 102 33.78 -0.76 7.11
C LEU A 102 34.88 0.04 7.80
N ALA A 103 34.66 0.37 9.07
CA ALA A 103 35.68 0.99 9.91
C ALA A 103 36.91 0.06 10.03
N SER A 104 38.10 0.66 10.11
CA SER A 104 39.39 -0.09 10.19
C SER A 104 39.44 -1.08 11.36
N GLY A 105 38.78 -0.76 12.50
CA GLY A 105 38.71 -1.68 13.63
C GLY A 105 37.95 -3.00 13.35
N ALA A 106 37.05 -3.02 12.37
CA ALA A 106 36.36 -4.24 11.93
C ALA A 106 37.24 -5.18 11.09
N LEU A 107 38.42 -4.73 10.70
CA LEU A 107 39.36 -5.49 9.89
C LEU A 107 40.47 -6.20 10.72
N ALA A 108 40.32 -6.19 12.05
CA ALA A 108 41.26 -6.82 12.97
C ALA A 108 41.47 -8.32 12.62
N GLY A 109 42.72 -8.73 12.47
CA GLY A 109 43.08 -10.10 12.08
C GLY A 109 43.23 -10.35 10.57
N LEU A 110 42.88 -9.35 9.73
CA LEU A 110 43.17 -9.40 8.29
C LEU A 110 44.57 -8.87 8.00
N PRO A 111 45.21 -9.32 6.90
CA PRO A 111 46.50 -8.79 6.46
C PRO A 111 46.49 -7.28 6.29
N GLU A 112 47.58 -6.61 6.61
CA GLU A 112 47.74 -5.17 6.45
C GLU A 112 47.43 -4.72 5.03
N GLY A 113 46.77 -3.57 4.87
CA GLY A 113 46.29 -3.03 3.58
C GLY A 113 44.98 -3.67 3.07
N SER A 114 44.32 -4.55 3.85
CA SER A 114 42.98 -5.05 3.52
C SER A 114 41.95 -3.95 3.65
N THR A 115 40.95 -3.96 2.74
CA THR A 115 39.75 -3.11 2.79
C THR A 115 38.51 -3.98 2.72
N ALA A 116 37.45 -3.58 3.41
CA ALA A 116 36.16 -4.27 3.33
C ALA A 116 35.01 -3.24 3.34
N GLY A 117 33.89 -3.65 2.76
CA GLY A 117 32.69 -2.82 2.69
C GLY A 117 31.51 -3.58 2.12
N THR A 118 30.43 -2.86 1.91
CA THR A 118 29.26 -3.38 1.20
C THR A 118 28.93 -2.50 -0.01
N GLN A 119 28.34 -3.11 -1.03
CA GLN A 119 27.89 -2.45 -2.25
C GLN A 119 26.53 -3.00 -2.65
N TYR A 120 25.61 -2.11 -3.03
CA TYR A 120 24.33 -2.52 -3.59
C TYR A 120 24.43 -2.87 -5.06
N GLU A 121 23.74 -3.93 -5.47
CA GLU A 121 23.54 -4.30 -6.86
C GLU A 121 22.08 -4.67 -7.09
N PRO A 122 21.50 -4.39 -8.30
CA PRO A 122 20.12 -4.75 -8.62
C PRO A 122 19.91 -6.26 -8.56
N LEU A 123 18.73 -6.68 -8.12
CA LEU A 123 18.35 -8.10 -8.08
C LEU A 123 18.21 -8.71 -9.47
N GLY A 124 17.57 -7.99 -10.41
CA GLY A 124 17.38 -8.52 -11.76
C GLY A 124 16.09 -8.08 -12.43
N THR A 125 15.22 -9.04 -12.71
CA THR A 125 13.87 -8.80 -13.25
C THR A 125 12.87 -9.02 -12.13
N VAL A 126 12.03 -8.01 -11.89
CA VAL A 126 11.07 -8.00 -10.78
C VAL A 126 9.64 -7.91 -11.26
N LEU A 127 8.71 -8.46 -10.49
CA LEU A 127 7.26 -8.36 -10.71
C LEU A 127 6.64 -7.53 -9.59
N ILE A 128 5.85 -6.52 -9.95
CA ILE A 128 5.07 -5.69 -9.01
C ILE A 128 3.59 -5.90 -9.31
N ILE A 129 2.84 -6.40 -8.32
CA ILE A 129 1.40 -6.65 -8.40
C ILE A 129 0.71 -5.71 -7.41
N ALA A 130 -0.16 -4.83 -7.90
CA ALA A 130 -0.80 -3.80 -7.10
C ALA A 130 -2.30 -4.06 -6.89
N PRO A 131 -2.88 -3.54 -5.78
CA PRO A 131 -4.30 -3.58 -5.49
C PRO A 131 -5.05 -2.42 -6.14
N TRP A 132 -6.35 -2.37 -5.90
CA TRP A 132 -7.29 -1.43 -6.49
C TRP A 132 -7.56 -0.16 -5.66
N ASN A 133 -7.21 -0.11 -4.38
CA ASN A 133 -7.63 0.98 -3.49
C ASN A 133 -6.84 2.29 -3.66
N TYR A 134 -5.54 2.19 -3.96
CA TYR A 134 -4.66 3.27 -4.41
C TYR A 134 -3.88 2.76 -5.63
N PRO A 135 -4.56 2.57 -6.78
CA PRO A 135 -4.04 1.76 -7.88
C PRO A 135 -2.83 2.37 -8.59
N VAL A 136 -2.68 3.70 -8.56
CA VAL A 136 -1.51 4.40 -9.12
C VAL A 136 -0.36 4.39 -8.13
N GLN A 137 -0.60 4.84 -6.91
CA GLN A 137 0.42 4.92 -5.86
C GLN A 137 1.04 3.54 -5.57
N LEU A 138 0.20 2.52 -5.29
CA LEU A 138 0.68 1.21 -4.87
C LEU A 138 1.30 0.38 -6.00
N LEU A 139 1.15 0.82 -7.26
CA LEU A 139 1.86 0.26 -8.39
C LEU A 139 3.19 0.99 -8.66
N LEU A 140 3.17 2.32 -8.63
CA LEU A 140 4.29 3.13 -9.14
C LEU A 140 5.29 3.54 -8.05
N VAL A 141 4.92 3.56 -6.76
CA VAL A 141 5.91 3.80 -5.69
C VAL A 141 6.89 2.62 -5.55
N PRO A 142 6.46 1.35 -5.55
CA PRO A 142 7.42 0.25 -5.64
C PRO A 142 8.28 0.29 -6.93
N LEU A 143 7.71 0.75 -8.06
CA LEU A 143 8.47 0.95 -9.29
C LEU A 143 9.61 1.97 -9.11
N VAL A 144 9.39 3.07 -8.35
CA VAL A 144 10.46 4.04 -8.03
C VAL A 144 11.65 3.32 -7.41
N GLY A 145 11.43 2.47 -6.41
CA GLY A 145 12.49 1.69 -5.77
C GLY A 145 13.17 0.70 -6.73
N ALA A 146 12.40 0.01 -7.56
CA ALA A 146 12.92 -0.95 -8.53
C ALA A 146 13.80 -0.28 -9.60
N LEU A 147 13.40 0.89 -10.12
CA LEU A 147 14.19 1.70 -11.05
C LEU A 147 15.45 2.29 -10.39
N ALA A 148 15.31 2.81 -9.17
CA ALA A 148 16.43 3.31 -8.38
C ALA A 148 17.52 2.24 -8.16
N ALA A 149 17.10 1.02 -7.87
CA ALA A 149 18.03 -0.12 -7.75
C ALA A 149 18.61 -0.57 -9.10
N GLY A 150 17.95 -0.29 -10.23
CA GLY A 150 18.41 -0.65 -11.58
C GLY A 150 17.89 -2.00 -12.08
N ASN A 151 16.67 -2.38 -11.71
CA ASN A 151 16.01 -3.61 -12.18
C ASN A 151 15.23 -3.39 -13.48
N ALA A 152 14.95 -4.50 -14.18
CA ALA A 152 13.90 -4.58 -15.18
C ALA A 152 12.59 -4.99 -14.49
N VAL A 153 11.42 -4.46 -14.93
CA VAL A 153 10.18 -4.53 -14.16
C VAL A 153 8.99 -4.95 -15.00
N VAL A 154 8.20 -5.90 -14.49
CA VAL A 154 6.84 -6.16 -14.94
C VAL A 154 5.86 -5.55 -13.94
N LEU A 155 4.94 -4.73 -14.41
CA LEU A 155 3.87 -4.11 -13.66
C LEU A 155 2.55 -4.83 -13.94
N LYS A 156 1.84 -5.23 -12.90
CA LYS A 156 0.51 -5.83 -12.96
C LYS A 156 -0.48 -4.97 -12.18
N PRO A 157 -1.14 -4.00 -12.82
CA PRO A 157 -2.22 -3.22 -12.19
C PRO A 157 -3.44 -4.10 -11.89
N SER A 158 -4.33 -3.60 -11.05
CA SER A 158 -5.55 -4.32 -10.68
C SER A 158 -6.61 -4.22 -11.77
N GLU A 159 -7.21 -5.35 -12.14
CA GLU A 159 -8.36 -5.45 -13.03
C GLU A 159 -9.66 -4.87 -12.43
N ILE A 160 -9.67 -4.64 -11.12
CA ILE A 160 -10.83 -4.09 -10.39
C ILE A 160 -10.97 -2.57 -10.64
N THR A 161 -9.90 -1.91 -11.06
CA THR A 161 -9.87 -0.49 -11.44
C THR A 161 -9.47 -0.37 -12.92
N PRO A 162 -10.38 -0.70 -13.85
CA PRO A 162 -10.06 -0.83 -15.27
C PRO A 162 -9.66 0.49 -15.93
N ALA A 163 -10.28 1.63 -15.57
CA ALA A 163 -9.93 2.92 -16.15
C ALA A 163 -8.50 3.34 -15.77
N THR A 164 -8.10 3.09 -14.53
CA THR A 164 -6.73 3.34 -14.07
C THR A 164 -5.74 2.36 -14.70
N SER A 165 -6.10 1.08 -14.82
CA SER A 165 -5.26 0.05 -15.46
C SER A 165 -4.96 0.41 -16.92
N GLU A 166 -5.99 0.75 -17.70
CA GLU A 166 -5.86 1.17 -19.10
C GLU A 166 -5.00 2.44 -19.25
N LEU A 167 -5.23 3.44 -18.38
CA LEU A 167 -4.43 4.66 -18.36
C LEU A 167 -2.94 4.36 -18.16
N ILE A 168 -2.60 3.56 -17.14
CA ILE A 168 -1.22 3.19 -16.83
C ILE A 168 -0.60 2.37 -17.97
N ALA A 169 -1.34 1.41 -18.53
CA ALA A 169 -0.86 0.60 -19.66
C ALA A 169 -0.55 1.45 -20.92
N ARG A 170 -1.29 2.53 -21.12
CA ARG A 170 -1.03 3.50 -22.18
C ARG A 170 0.17 4.41 -21.88
N LEU A 171 0.25 4.95 -20.66
CA LEU A 171 1.25 5.99 -20.33
C LEU A 171 2.66 5.41 -20.09
N ILE A 172 2.78 4.28 -19.44
CA ILE A 172 4.11 3.73 -19.10
C ILE A 172 5.01 3.58 -20.33
N PRO A 173 4.58 3.01 -21.47
CA PRO A 173 5.45 2.89 -22.64
C PRO A 173 5.75 4.24 -23.34
N GLU A 174 4.98 5.29 -23.09
CA GLU A 174 5.25 6.63 -23.63
C GLU A 174 6.40 7.33 -22.90
N TYR A 175 6.58 7.04 -21.60
CA TYR A 175 7.56 7.71 -20.75
C TYR A 175 8.77 6.85 -20.41
N LEU A 176 8.61 5.54 -20.23
CA LEU A 176 9.68 4.67 -19.73
C LEU A 176 10.25 3.76 -20.83
N ASP A 177 11.44 3.27 -20.57
CA ASP A 177 12.16 2.35 -21.45
C ASP A 177 11.39 1.01 -21.58
N THR A 178 10.74 0.80 -22.71
CA THR A 178 9.91 -0.39 -23.00
C THR A 178 10.67 -1.69 -23.08
N ASP A 179 12.02 -1.66 -23.19
CA ASP A 179 12.85 -2.85 -23.09
C ASP A 179 13.12 -3.27 -21.64
N ALA A 180 12.92 -2.34 -20.68
CA ALA A 180 13.18 -2.58 -19.27
C ALA A 180 11.91 -2.57 -18.40
N VAL A 181 10.83 -1.88 -18.82
CA VAL A 181 9.58 -1.78 -18.07
C VAL A 181 8.42 -2.20 -18.96
N ALA A 182 7.56 -3.07 -18.45
CA ALA A 182 6.36 -3.53 -19.17
C ALA A 182 5.15 -3.57 -18.24
N VAL A 183 3.96 -3.29 -18.79
CA VAL A 183 2.68 -3.42 -18.09
C VAL A 183 1.93 -4.61 -18.66
N VAL A 184 1.34 -5.41 -17.79
CA VAL A 184 0.48 -6.53 -18.14
C VAL A 184 -0.88 -6.34 -17.47
N GLU A 185 -1.88 -6.01 -18.26
CA GLU A 185 -3.26 -5.96 -17.81
C GLU A 185 -3.88 -7.36 -17.73
N GLY A 186 -5.01 -7.47 -17.08
CA GLY A 186 -5.77 -8.72 -16.95
C GLY A 186 -6.02 -9.12 -15.52
N GLY A 187 -6.73 -10.23 -15.34
CA GLY A 187 -7.19 -10.73 -14.05
C GLY A 187 -6.39 -11.92 -13.54
N VAL A 188 -7.12 -12.87 -12.95
CA VAL A 188 -6.53 -14.09 -12.37
C VAL A 188 -5.74 -14.93 -13.37
N PRO A 189 -6.21 -15.16 -14.62
CA PRO A 189 -5.46 -15.97 -15.58
C PRO A 189 -4.09 -15.36 -15.91
N GLU A 190 -4.02 -14.05 -16.21
CA GLU A 190 -2.80 -13.34 -16.56
C GLU A 190 -1.84 -13.28 -15.36
N THR A 191 -2.36 -13.00 -14.16
CA THR A 191 -1.55 -13.01 -12.93
C THR A 191 -0.96 -14.39 -12.66
N THR A 192 -1.73 -15.46 -12.87
CA THR A 192 -1.25 -16.85 -12.71
C THR A 192 -0.16 -17.16 -13.73
N ALA A 193 -0.33 -16.75 -14.98
CA ALA A 193 0.67 -16.95 -16.02
C ALA A 193 1.97 -16.15 -15.76
N LEU A 194 1.88 -14.95 -15.18
CA LEU A 194 3.04 -14.17 -14.71
C LEU A 194 3.73 -14.88 -13.55
N LEU A 195 2.99 -15.34 -12.54
CA LEU A 195 3.55 -16.01 -11.37
C LEU A 195 4.21 -17.36 -11.71
N ALA A 196 3.87 -17.97 -12.84
CA ALA A 196 4.56 -19.15 -13.37
C ALA A 196 5.94 -18.84 -13.97
N GLN A 197 6.32 -17.56 -14.14
CA GLN A 197 7.61 -17.16 -14.66
C GLN A 197 8.63 -16.95 -13.52
N ARG A 198 9.93 -17.05 -13.86
CA ARG A 198 11.01 -16.80 -12.90
C ARG A 198 11.32 -15.32 -12.79
N TYR A 199 11.19 -14.77 -11.58
CA TYR A 199 11.63 -13.42 -11.21
C TYR A 199 12.77 -13.48 -10.19
N ASP A 200 13.43 -12.35 -10.02
CA ASP A 200 14.49 -12.17 -9.02
C ASP A 200 13.95 -11.46 -7.76
N HIS A 201 12.75 -10.89 -7.83
CA HIS A 201 11.92 -10.43 -6.71
C HIS A 201 10.45 -10.32 -7.13
N ILE A 202 9.52 -10.55 -6.20
CA ILE A 202 8.10 -10.26 -6.39
C ILE A 202 7.63 -9.33 -5.26
N PHE A 203 7.10 -8.18 -5.65
CA PHE A 203 6.44 -7.23 -4.75
C PHE A 203 4.94 -7.33 -4.93
N TYR A 204 4.23 -7.66 -3.88
CA TYR A 204 2.78 -7.83 -3.90
C TYR A 204 2.14 -6.98 -2.80
N THR A 205 1.15 -6.17 -3.17
CA THR A 205 0.26 -5.48 -2.24
C THR A 205 -1.16 -5.98 -2.42
N GLY A 206 -1.82 -6.41 -1.33
CA GLY A 206 -3.19 -6.91 -1.38
C GLY A 206 -3.58 -7.73 -0.15
N ASN A 207 -4.51 -8.69 -0.32
CA ASN A 207 -4.96 -9.52 0.81
C ASN A 207 -4.04 -10.73 1.07
N GLY A 208 -4.07 -11.24 2.31
CA GLY A 208 -3.23 -12.34 2.75
C GLY A 208 -3.50 -13.68 2.03
N ALA A 209 -4.71 -13.90 1.51
CA ALA A 209 -5.03 -15.13 0.79
C ALA A 209 -4.25 -15.22 -0.53
N VAL A 210 -4.23 -14.13 -1.30
CA VAL A 210 -3.44 -14.03 -2.54
C VAL A 210 -1.94 -13.92 -2.23
N GLY A 211 -1.55 -13.22 -1.15
CA GLY A 211 -0.15 -13.18 -0.69
C GLY A 211 0.44 -14.58 -0.49
N ARG A 212 -0.32 -15.50 0.08
CA ARG A 212 0.10 -16.92 0.22
C ARG A 212 0.22 -17.64 -1.13
N ILE A 213 -0.59 -17.29 -2.12
CA ILE A 213 -0.46 -17.83 -3.49
C ILE A 213 0.85 -17.32 -4.12
N VAL A 214 1.14 -16.03 -3.99
CA VAL A 214 2.39 -15.41 -4.47
C VAL A 214 3.61 -16.08 -3.83
N MET A 215 3.60 -16.29 -2.50
CA MET A 215 4.68 -16.98 -1.79
C MET A 215 4.92 -18.41 -2.30
N ARG A 216 3.85 -19.18 -2.54
CA ARG A 216 3.97 -20.54 -3.06
C ARG A 216 4.58 -20.54 -4.46
N ALA A 217 4.16 -19.64 -5.34
CA ALA A 217 4.73 -19.50 -6.68
C ALA A 217 6.21 -19.08 -6.62
N ALA A 218 6.55 -18.13 -5.78
CA ALA A 218 7.92 -17.67 -5.57
C ALA A 218 8.86 -18.77 -5.07
N ALA A 219 8.35 -19.68 -4.22
CA ALA A 219 9.13 -20.79 -3.66
C ALA A 219 9.67 -21.75 -4.73
N GLU A 220 8.99 -21.93 -5.86
CA GLU A 220 9.43 -22.78 -6.97
C GLU A 220 10.78 -22.31 -7.56
N HIS A 221 11.11 -21.03 -7.41
CA HIS A 221 12.31 -20.42 -7.95
C HIS A 221 13.23 -19.82 -6.89
N LEU A 222 12.91 -20.01 -5.59
CA LEU A 222 13.58 -19.34 -4.46
C LEU A 222 13.59 -17.82 -4.60
N THR A 223 12.53 -17.26 -5.21
CA THR A 223 12.37 -15.83 -5.42
C THR A 223 12.00 -15.15 -4.10
N PRO A 224 12.76 -14.14 -3.63
CA PRO A 224 12.38 -13.36 -2.46
C PRO A 224 11.11 -12.56 -2.76
N VAL A 225 10.29 -12.34 -1.71
CA VAL A 225 9.05 -11.60 -1.82
C VAL A 225 8.98 -10.45 -0.81
N THR A 226 8.37 -9.34 -1.21
CA THR A 226 7.81 -8.33 -0.31
C THR A 226 6.31 -8.41 -0.39
N LEU A 227 5.67 -8.55 0.77
CA LEU A 227 4.23 -8.67 0.89
C LEU A 227 3.71 -7.53 1.75
N GLU A 228 2.95 -6.63 1.14
CA GLU A 228 2.23 -5.56 1.82
C GLU A 228 0.75 -5.99 1.92
N LEU A 229 0.38 -6.45 3.09
CA LEU A 229 -0.93 -7.01 3.36
C LEU A 229 -1.76 -6.05 4.22
N GLY A 230 -2.94 -6.46 4.60
CA GLY A 230 -3.80 -5.67 5.46
C GLY A 230 -3.69 -6.08 6.93
N GLY A 231 -4.76 -5.83 7.63
CA GLY A 231 -4.93 -6.22 9.02
C GLY A 231 -5.89 -5.28 9.72
N LYS A 232 -6.31 -5.67 10.93
CA LYS A 232 -7.21 -4.85 11.74
C LYS A 232 -6.40 -3.85 12.56
N SER A 233 -6.13 -2.68 12.00
CA SER A 233 -5.35 -1.61 12.64
C SER A 233 -6.10 -1.02 13.85
N PRO A 234 -5.68 -1.30 15.10
CA PRO A 234 -6.33 -0.81 16.30
C PRO A 234 -6.02 0.67 16.55
N VAL A 235 -6.96 1.32 17.21
CA VAL A 235 -6.77 2.63 17.82
C VAL A 235 -6.99 2.51 19.30
N PHE A 236 -6.01 2.82 20.13
CA PHE A 236 -6.21 3.00 21.57
C PHE A 236 -6.40 4.47 21.88
N VAL A 237 -7.52 4.81 22.53
CA VAL A 237 -7.82 6.16 23.01
C VAL A 237 -7.82 6.14 24.53
N ASP A 238 -6.81 6.77 25.13
CA ASP A 238 -6.62 6.84 26.59
C ASP A 238 -7.59 7.84 27.23
N ARG A 239 -7.78 7.71 28.53
CA ARG A 239 -8.59 8.65 29.32
C ARG A 239 -7.94 10.02 29.39
N GLY A 240 -8.77 11.07 29.43
CA GLY A 240 -8.31 12.44 29.67
C GLY A 240 -7.68 13.15 28.47
N VAL A 241 -7.73 12.55 27.26
CA VAL A 241 -7.32 13.20 26.02
C VAL A 241 -8.41 14.17 25.51
N ASP A 242 -8.03 15.09 24.64
CA ASP A 242 -8.99 15.92 23.89
C ASP A 242 -9.75 15.06 22.86
N VAL A 243 -10.92 14.57 23.27
CA VAL A 243 -11.74 13.66 22.46
C VAL A 243 -12.22 14.30 21.14
N ALA A 244 -12.44 15.63 21.10
CA ALA A 244 -12.83 16.31 19.87
C ALA A 244 -11.68 16.36 18.86
N ALA A 245 -10.46 16.58 19.33
CA ALA A 245 -9.26 16.50 18.48
C ALA A 245 -9.01 15.05 18.00
N VAL A 246 -9.20 14.05 18.85
CA VAL A 246 -9.14 12.63 18.47
C VAL A 246 -10.17 12.31 17.39
N ALA A 247 -11.44 12.69 17.61
CA ALA A 247 -12.51 12.42 16.66
C ALA A 247 -12.25 13.04 15.27
N THR A 248 -11.70 14.27 15.23
CA THR A 248 -11.32 14.92 13.97
C THR A 248 -10.31 14.09 13.19
N ARG A 249 -9.21 13.70 13.84
CA ARG A 249 -8.13 12.93 13.20
C ARG A 249 -8.60 11.53 12.80
N LEU A 250 -9.46 10.90 13.59
CA LEU A 250 -10.03 9.59 13.26
C LEU A 250 -11.01 9.69 12.10
N ALA A 251 -11.87 10.70 12.03
CA ALA A 251 -12.81 10.87 10.93
C ALA A 251 -12.07 11.04 9.58
N GLU A 252 -11.03 11.88 9.56
CA GLU A 252 -10.19 12.08 8.37
C GLU A 252 -9.46 10.79 7.97
N ALA A 253 -8.89 10.07 8.93
CA ALA A 253 -8.11 8.87 8.65
C ALA A 253 -8.97 7.65 8.29
N LYS A 254 -10.13 7.48 8.97
CA LYS A 254 -10.99 6.31 8.75
C LYS A 254 -11.82 6.41 7.50
N PHE A 255 -12.38 7.59 7.19
CA PHE A 255 -13.40 7.69 6.15
C PHE A 255 -12.86 8.19 4.80
N ARG A 256 -11.59 8.58 4.70
CA ARG A 256 -10.90 8.79 3.42
C ARG A 256 -10.96 7.52 2.58
N ASN A 257 -11.10 7.66 1.25
CA ASN A 257 -11.28 6.56 0.31
C ASN A 257 -12.41 5.58 0.73
N ALA A 258 -13.46 6.09 1.39
CA ALA A 258 -14.53 5.30 1.99
C ALA A 258 -14.00 4.19 2.92
N GLY A 259 -12.89 4.41 3.62
CA GLY A 259 -12.27 3.44 4.54
C GLY A 259 -11.51 2.30 3.87
N GLN A 260 -11.32 2.34 2.57
CA GLN A 260 -10.64 1.30 1.78
C GLN A 260 -9.12 1.51 1.78
N THR A 261 -8.53 1.48 2.97
CA THR A 261 -7.09 1.74 3.19
C THR A 261 -6.54 0.73 4.19
N CYS A 262 -5.44 0.06 3.84
CA CYS A 262 -4.82 -1.02 4.63
C CYS A 262 -4.35 -0.59 6.04
N VAL A 263 -4.11 0.70 6.24
CA VAL A 263 -3.75 1.32 7.53
C VAL A 263 -4.86 2.19 8.09
N ALA A 264 -6.09 2.15 7.54
CA ALA A 264 -7.22 2.86 8.14
C ALA A 264 -7.47 2.36 9.56
N PRO A 265 -7.80 3.24 10.53
CA PRO A 265 -8.36 2.82 11.81
C PRO A 265 -9.46 1.78 11.60
N ASP A 266 -9.26 0.55 12.09
CA ASP A 266 -10.20 -0.53 11.83
C ASP A 266 -11.17 -0.73 13.00
N TYR A 267 -10.70 -0.49 14.23
CA TYR A 267 -11.51 -0.44 15.45
C TYR A 267 -10.88 0.45 16.50
N VAL A 268 -11.69 0.93 17.46
CA VAL A 268 -11.25 1.74 18.58
C VAL A 268 -11.38 0.96 19.88
N LEU A 269 -10.35 0.99 20.72
CA LEU A 269 -10.33 0.52 22.11
C LEU A 269 -10.34 1.72 23.05
N THR A 270 -11.30 1.84 23.92
CA THR A 270 -11.36 2.92 24.94
C THR A 270 -12.33 2.54 26.06
N ASP A 271 -12.31 3.30 27.15
CA ASP A 271 -13.27 3.10 28.25
C ASP A 271 -14.69 3.59 27.88
N PRO A 272 -15.72 3.09 28.56
CA PRO A 272 -17.13 3.39 28.19
C PRO A 272 -17.50 4.87 28.23
N ASP A 273 -16.92 5.65 29.15
CA ASP A 273 -17.21 7.09 29.25
C ASP A 273 -16.62 7.84 28.06
N THR A 274 -15.36 7.57 27.72
CA THR A 274 -14.67 8.10 26.55
C THR A 274 -15.38 7.64 25.26
N ALA A 275 -15.80 6.38 25.15
CA ALA A 275 -16.54 5.85 23.99
C ALA A 275 -17.81 6.64 23.70
N SER A 276 -18.61 6.96 24.76
CA SER A 276 -19.85 7.72 24.62
C SER A 276 -19.62 9.14 24.09
N VAL A 277 -18.55 9.81 24.55
CA VAL A 277 -18.19 11.16 24.07
C VAL A 277 -17.63 11.06 22.65
N LEU A 278 -16.71 10.13 22.39
CA LEU A 278 -16.06 9.93 21.09
C LEU A 278 -17.08 9.69 19.98
N ALA A 279 -18.09 8.87 20.22
CA ALA A 279 -19.14 8.61 19.22
C ALA A 279 -19.90 9.88 18.81
N LYS A 280 -20.15 10.81 19.75
CA LYS A 280 -20.79 12.10 19.46
C LYS A 280 -19.88 13.04 18.69
N GLU A 281 -18.61 13.14 19.12
CA GLU A 281 -17.62 14.01 18.49
C GLU A 281 -17.28 13.50 17.08
N LEU A 282 -17.26 12.18 16.84
CA LEU A 282 -17.06 11.59 15.52
C LEU A 282 -18.19 11.99 14.55
N ARG A 283 -19.44 12.03 14.99
CA ARG A 283 -20.54 12.54 14.16
C ARG A 283 -20.27 13.97 13.71
N THR A 284 -19.95 14.87 14.66
CA THR A 284 -19.63 16.27 14.36
C THR A 284 -18.42 16.40 13.43
N ALA A 285 -17.40 15.60 13.63
CA ALA A 285 -16.20 15.59 12.78
C ALA A 285 -16.51 15.11 11.36
N VAL A 286 -17.31 14.05 11.19
CA VAL A 286 -17.74 13.54 9.89
C VAL A 286 -18.57 14.59 9.14
N GLU A 287 -19.54 15.23 9.80
CA GLU A 287 -20.34 16.31 9.20
C GLU A 287 -19.49 17.49 8.73
N ARG A 288 -18.42 17.80 9.47
CA ARG A 288 -17.48 18.87 9.09
C ARG A 288 -16.61 18.50 7.90
N VAL A 289 -16.12 17.26 7.82
CA VAL A 289 -15.17 16.81 6.80
C VAL A 289 -15.89 16.42 5.50
N PHE A 290 -17.04 15.74 5.60
CA PHE A 290 -17.74 15.12 4.49
C PHE A 290 -19.15 15.70 4.27
N SER A 291 -19.49 16.82 4.91
CA SER A 291 -20.82 17.46 4.96
C SER A 291 -21.88 16.67 5.76
N ALA A 292 -23.02 17.31 5.99
CA ALA A 292 -24.17 16.68 6.67
C ALA A 292 -24.81 15.56 5.84
N ASP A 293 -24.61 15.57 4.53
CA ASP A 293 -25.00 14.52 3.58
C ASP A 293 -23.76 14.02 2.82
N PRO A 294 -23.02 13.04 3.37
CA PRO A 294 -21.83 12.50 2.71
C PRO A 294 -22.10 11.88 1.34
N LYS A 295 -23.34 11.44 1.07
CA LYS A 295 -23.69 10.84 -0.24
C LYS A 295 -23.57 11.85 -1.38
N SER A 296 -23.96 13.10 -1.15
CA SER A 296 -23.88 14.20 -2.12
C SER A 296 -22.56 14.98 -2.04
N SER A 297 -21.66 14.63 -1.10
CA SER A 297 -20.40 15.34 -0.89
C SER A 297 -19.39 15.04 -2.02
N GLU A 298 -18.75 16.08 -2.51
CA GLU A 298 -17.62 15.95 -3.46
C GLU A 298 -16.32 15.47 -2.80
N THR A 299 -16.32 15.36 -1.44
CA THR A 299 -15.14 14.93 -0.67
C THR A 299 -15.24 13.48 -0.19
N TYR A 300 -16.29 12.74 -0.56
CA TYR A 300 -16.49 11.37 -0.12
C TYR A 300 -16.56 10.39 -1.31
N GLY A 301 -15.73 9.36 -1.27
CA GLY A 301 -15.65 8.34 -2.32
C GLY A 301 -16.77 7.30 -2.27
N ARG A 302 -16.56 6.19 -3.01
CA ARG A 302 -17.49 5.05 -3.07
C ARG A 302 -16.73 3.74 -2.80
N ILE A 303 -17.50 2.72 -2.45
CA ILE A 303 -16.98 1.34 -2.43
C ILE A 303 -16.70 0.92 -3.88
N VAL A 304 -15.60 0.23 -4.10
CA VAL A 304 -15.09 -0.04 -5.46
C VAL A 304 -16.05 -0.79 -6.37
N ASN A 305 -16.86 -1.71 -5.82
CA ASN A 305 -17.86 -2.48 -6.58
C ASN A 305 -18.92 -3.10 -5.66
N GLU A 306 -19.95 -3.70 -6.28
CA GLU A 306 -21.07 -4.32 -5.59
C GLU A 306 -20.67 -5.48 -4.67
N ARG A 307 -19.68 -6.30 -5.06
CA ARG A 307 -19.20 -7.41 -4.21
C ARG A 307 -18.62 -6.91 -2.89
N HIS A 308 -17.80 -5.85 -2.95
CA HIS A 308 -17.24 -5.23 -1.74
C HIS A 308 -18.31 -4.47 -0.96
N PHE A 309 -19.28 -3.84 -1.65
CA PHE A 309 -20.42 -3.22 -1.01
C PHE A 309 -21.23 -4.25 -0.20
N ASP A 310 -21.59 -5.39 -0.79
CA ASP A 310 -22.36 -6.44 -0.12
C ASP A 310 -21.63 -6.97 1.12
N ARG A 311 -20.29 -7.17 1.01
CA ARG A 311 -19.44 -7.60 2.13
C ARG A 311 -19.43 -6.59 3.29
N VAL A 312 -19.25 -5.31 3.00
CA VAL A 312 -19.16 -4.26 4.04
C VAL A 312 -20.55 -3.97 4.63
N SER A 313 -21.60 -3.94 3.81
CA SER A 313 -22.99 -3.74 4.26
C SER A 313 -23.43 -4.82 5.25
N ALA A 314 -22.98 -6.06 5.08
CA ALA A 314 -23.28 -7.14 6.02
C ALA A 314 -22.69 -6.90 7.43
N LEU A 315 -21.72 -6.01 7.58
CA LEU A 315 -21.09 -5.67 8.87
C LEU A 315 -21.90 -4.60 9.65
N LEU A 316 -22.80 -3.88 9.00
CA LEU A 316 -23.60 -2.80 9.62
C LEU A 316 -24.53 -3.30 10.75
N GLY A 317 -24.84 -4.59 10.77
CA GLY A 317 -25.63 -5.22 11.81
C GLY A 317 -24.87 -5.62 13.07
N SER A 318 -23.56 -5.34 13.17
CA SER A 318 -22.75 -5.59 14.36
C SER A 318 -22.91 -4.48 15.38
N GLY A 319 -23.17 -4.81 16.65
CA GLY A 319 -23.37 -3.83 17.73
C GLY A 319 -24.53 -2.86 17.53
N THR A 320 -24.42 -1.66 18.10
CA THR A 320 -25.40 -0.58 18.05
C THR A 320 -24.89 0.54 17.12
N THR A 321 -25.68 0.96 16.14
CA THR A 321 -25.32 2.09 15.27
C THR A 321 -25.46 3.41 16.03
N ALA A 322 -24.35 4.07 16.34
CA ALA A 322 -24.32 5.38 16.98
C ALA A 322 -24.67 6.51 15.97
N PHE A 323 -24.18 6.40 14.74
CA PHE A 323 -24.61 7.23 13.59
C PHE A 323 -24.19 6.55 12.26
N GLY A 324 -24.72 7.05 11.15
CA GLY A 324 -24.51 6.45 9.82
C GLY A 324 -25.45 5.26 9.59
N GLY A 325 -24.96 4.23 8.92
CA GLY A 325 -25.69 3.00 8.61
C GLY A 325 -26.52 3.07 7.32
N GLN A 326 -26.67 4.26 6.70
CA GLN A 326 -27.33 4.39 5.42
C GLN A 326 -26.45 3.80 4.31
N SER A 327 -27.09 3.09 3.39
CA SER A 327 -26.40 2.52 2.23
C SER A 327 -27.27 2.55 0.99
N ASP A 328 -26.63 2.61 -0.17
CA ASP A 328 -27.27 2.54 -1.48
C ASP A 328 -26.43 1.65 -2.40
N ARG A 329 -27.00 0.50 -2.77
CA ARG A 329 -26.28 -0.52 -3.55
C ARG A 329 -26.05 -0.09 -4.99
N ASP A 330 -27.00 0.65 -5.58
CA ASP A 330 -26.91 1.10 -6.98
C ASP A 330 -25.80 2.17 -7.16
N ASP A 331 -25.50 2.94 -6.08
CA ASP A 331 -24.43 3.94 -6.03
C ASP A 331 -23.17 3.41 -5.30
N VAL A 332 -23.14 2.11 -4.96
CA VAL A 332 -22.11 1.46 -4.11
C VAL A 332 -21.72 2.32 -2.90
N TYR A 333 -22.69 3.06 -2.36
CA TYR A 333 -22.51 4.00 -1.27
C TYR A 333 -22.79 3.36 0.09
N ILE A 334 -21.88 3.55 1.04
CA ILE A 334 -22.09 3.28 2.47
C ILE A 334 -21.69 4.54 3.23
N ALA A 335 -22.58 5.05 4.06
CA ALA A 335 -22.32 6.22 4.90
C ALA A 335 -21.18 5.96 5.89
N PRO A 336 -20.39 6.98 6.24
CA PRO A 336 -19.53 6.93 7.42
C PRO A 336 -20.33 6.45 8.62
N THR A 337 -19.96 5.31 9.20
CA THR A 337 -20.73 4.62 10.23
C THR A 337 -19.89 4.34 11.45
N VAL A 338 -20.40 4.66 12.62
CA VAL A 338 -19.81 4.29 13.92
C VAL A 338 -20.74 3.34 14.66
N LEU A 339 -20.15 2.24 15.12
CA LEU A 339 -20.83 1.21 15.92
C LEU A 339 -20.32 1.25 17.36
N THR A 340 -21.23 1.16 18.32
CA THR A 340 -20.94 1.01 19.75
C THR A 340 -21.46 -0.33 20.26
N ASP A 341 -21.18 -0.68 21.49
CA ASP A 341 -21.60 -1.94 22.12
C ASP A 341 -21.17 -3.19 21.30
N VAL A 342 -20.05 -3.07 20.61
CA VAL A 342 -19.52 -4.15 19.76
C VAL A 342 -18.77 -5.15 20.62
N ARG A 343 -19.17 -6.44 20.51
CA ARG A 343 -18.47 -7.52 21.19
C ARG A 343 -17.26 -8.01 20.36
N PRO A 344 -16.21 -8.53 21.04
CA PRO A 344 -15.00 -9.00 20.36
C PRO A 344 -15.20 -10.12 19.32
N ASP A 345 -16.29 -10.88 19.43
CA ASP A 345 -16.63 -12.03 18.58
C ASP A 345 -17.56 -11.70 17.39
N GLU A 346 -18.02 -10.45 17.29
CA GLU A 346 -18.92 -10.03 16.21
C GLU A 346 -18.28 -10.05 14.82
N PRO A 347 -19.08 -10.16 13.74
CA PRO A 347 -18.55 -10.23 12.37
C PRO A 347 -17.59 -9.08 12.01
N VAL A 348 -17.89 -7.85 12.45
CA VAL A 348 -17.06 -6.66 12.19
C VAL A 348 -15.66 -6.73 12.83
N MET A 349 -15.48 -7.63 13.81
CA MET A 349 -14.21 -7.82 14.53
C MET A 349 -13.37 -8.99 14.02
N ARG A 350 -13.87 -9.81 13.08
CA ARG A 350 -13.19 -11.03 12.62
C ARG A 350 -12.15 -10.78 11.55
N GLU A 351 -12.49 -9.96 10.55
CA GLU A 351 -11.63 -9.65 9.41
C GLU A 351 -11.48 -8.13 9.27
N GLU A 352 -10.48 -7.69 8.51
CA GLU A 352 -10.31 -6.29 8.13
C GLU A 352 -11.58 -5.75 7.47
N ILE A 353 -12.08 -4.63 7.96
CA ILE A 353 -13.34 -4.05 7.47
C ILE A 353 -13.18 -3.53 6.04
N PHE A 354 -12.09 -2.82 5.74
CA PHE A 354 -11.81 -2.24 4.43
C PHE A 354 -13.03 -1.51 3.87
N GLY A 355 -13.58 -0.63 4.69
CA GLY A 355 -14.82 0.11 4.43
C GLY A 355 -15.12 1.14 5.52
N PRO A 356 -16.18 1.96 5.35
CA PRO A 356 -16.45 3.13 6.19
C PRO A 356 -17.23 2.79 7.47
N VAL A 357 -16.85 1.72 8.15
CA VAL A 357 -17.46 1.29 9.42
C VAL A 357 -16.40 1.29 10.51
N LEU A 358 -16.64 1.99 11.60
CA LEU A 358 -15.73 2.10 12.75
C LEU A 358 -16.41 1.58 14.02
N PRO A 359 -16.11 0.36 14.45
CA PRO A 359 -16.56 -0.16 15.74
C PRO A 359 -15.74 0.42 16.90
N ILE A 360 -16.41 0.73 17.99
CA ILE A 360 -15.81 1.08 19.29
C ILE A 360 -16.05 -0.09 20.24
N VAL A 361 -14.97 -0.63 20.76
CA VAL A 361 -14.95 -1.73 21.73
C VAL A 361 -14.50 -1.19 23.07
N ASN A 362 -15.29 -1.45 24.10
CA ASN A 362 -14.99 -1.00 25.45
C ASN A 362 -13.90 -1.89 26.09
N VAL A 363 -12.94 -1.23 26.76
CA VAL A 363 -11.88 -1.85 27.57
C VAL A 363 -11.72 -1.08 28.87
N ASP A 364 -11.31 -1.75 29.94
CA ASP A 364 -11.12 -1.11 31.25
C ASP A 364 -9.89 -0.20 31.33
N GLY A 365 -8.99 -0.28 30.33
CA GLY A 365 -7.78 0.54 30.24
C GLY A 365 -6.66 -0.10 29.46
N LEU A 366 -5.43 0.37 29.68
CA LEU A 366 -4.25 -0.01 28.90
C LEU A 366 -3.94 -1.51 28.94
N ASP A 367 -4.05 -2.15 30.10
CA ASP A 367 -3.71 -3.58 30.26
C ASP A 367 -4.62 -4.47 29.40
N GLU A 368 -5.92 -4.19 29.44
CA GLU A 368 -6.88 -4.92 28.61
C GLU A 368 -6.72 -4.58 27.13
N ALA A 369 -6.44 -3.32 26.79
CA ALA A 369 -6.17 -2.93 25.41
C ALA A 369 -4.95 -3.66 24.83
N ILE A 370 -3.84 -3.75 25.58
CA ILE A 370 -2.65 -4.50 25.18
C ILE A 370 -2.96 -5.99 25.01
N ALA A 371 -3.69 -6.59 25.95
CA ALA A 371 -4.11 -7.98 25.88
C ALA A 371 -5.00 -8.21 24.64
N PHE A 372 -5.96 -7.31 24.39
CA PHE A 372 -6.86 -7.39 23.25
C PHE A 372 -6.12 -7.30 21.89
N ILE A 373 -5.10 -6.44 21.79
CA ILE A 373 -4.27 -6.31 20.60
C ILE A 373 -3.43 -7.58 20.39
N ASN A 374 -2.81 -8.09 21.45
CA ASN A 374 -1.91 -9.23 21.37
C ASN A 374 -2.62 -10.57 21.15
N ASP A 375 -3.93 -10.66 21.43
CA ASP A 375 -4.77 -11.84 21.14
C ASP A 375 -5.16 -11.94 19.64
N ARG A 376 -4.69 -11.02 18.81
CA ARG A 376 -4.99 -10.91 17.38
C ARG A 376 -3.73 -10.92 16.53
N ASP A 377 -3.91 -11.13 15.24
CA ASP A 377 -2.84 -11.01 14.26
C ASP A 377 -2.22 -9.62 14.29
N LYS A 378 -0.90 -9.55 14.09
CA LYS A 378 -0.15 -8.30 14.10
C LYS A 378 -0.61 -7.39 12.96
N PRO A 379 -1.13 -6.18 13.28
CA PRO A 379 -1.66 -5.26 12.30
C PRO A 379 -0.54 -4.55 11.51
N LEU A 380 -0.90 -4.00 10.35
CA LEU A 380 0.00 -3.15 9.58
C LEU A 380 0.28 -1.81 10.30
N ALA A 381 -0.72 -1.25 11.01
CA ALA A 381 -0.54 -0.06 11.82
C ALA A 381 -1.27 -0.16 13.17
N LEU A 382 -0.75 0.52 14.18
CA LEU A 382 -1.35 0.72 15.50
C LEU A 382 -1.35 2.21 15.81
N TYR A 383 -2.48 2.75 16.29
CA TYR A 383 -2.60 4.16 16.62
C TYR A 383 -2.93 4.35 18.09
N VAL A 384 -2.33 5.38 18.70
CA VAL A 384 -2.46 5.63 20.14
C VAL A 384 -2.68 7.11 20.39
N PHE A 385 -3.76 7.44 21.06
CA PHE A 385 -4.05 8.78 21.56
C PHE A 385 -3.90 8.78 23.08
N THR A 386 -2.81 9.33 23.57
CA THR A 386 -2.48 9.43 24.99
C THR A 386 -1.53 10.59 25.27
N GLU A 387 -1.66 11.21 26.42
CA GLU A 387 -0.69 12.17 26.96
C GLU A 387 0.34 11.50 27.89
N SER A 388 0.16 10.22 28.24
CA SER A 388 1.02 9.46 29.14
C SER A 388 2.25 8.92 28.41
N GLY A 389 3.45 9.30 28.86
CA GLY A 389 4.72 8.71 28.40
C GLY A 389 4.79 7.21 28.70
N THR A 390 4.34 6.79 29.88
CA THR A 390 4.31 5.36 30.26
C THR A 390 3.41 4.54 29.36
N THR A 391 2.25 5.07 28.95
CA THR A 391 1.36 4.40 27.99
C THR A 391 2.09 4.21 26.65
N ARG A 392 2.80 5.22 26.15
CA ARG A 392 3.58 5.13 24.89
C ARG A 392 4.68 4.09 24.99
N GLU A 393 5.45 4.08 26.08
CA GLU A 393 6.53 3.11 26.32
C GLU A 393 6.00 1.68 26.38
N ARG A 394 4.90 1.46 27.08
CA ARG A 394 4.28 0.13 27.22
C ARG A 394 3.73 -0.39 25.90
N ILE A 395 2.99 0.43 25.16
CA ILE A 395 2.49 0.05 23.82
C ILE A 395 3.65 -0.33 22.91
N ALA A 396 4.72 0.47 22.87
CA ALA A 396 5.88 0.19 22.03
C ALA A 396 6.61 -1.10 22.43
N ALA A 397 6.67 -1.41 23.72
CA ALA A 397 7.41 -2.57 24.24
C ALA A 397 6.58 -3.87 24.26
N GLU A 398 5.26 -3.75 24.47
CA GLU A 398 4.39 -4.90 24.77
C GLU A 398 3.49 -5.31 23.57
N THR A 399 3.49 -4.55 22.46
CA THR A 399 2.71 -4.87 21.25
C THR A 399 3.60 -5.00 20.01
N SER A 400 3.06 -5.56 18.92
CA SER A 400 3.77 -5.67 17.65
C SER A 400 2.86 -5.24 16.50
N SER A 401 3.38 -4.37 15.63
CA SER A 401 2.71 -3.89 14.40
C SER A 401 3.74 -3.47 13.37
N GLY A 402 3.33 -3.26 12.12
CA GLY A 402 4.22 -2.68 11.09
C GLY A 402 4.66 -1.27 11.45
N ALA A 403 3.75 -0.45 11.97
CA ALA A 403 4.05 0.90 12.44
C ALA A 403 3.22 1.27 13.68
N VAL A 404 3.72 2.20 14.51
CA VAL A 404 2.96 2.82 15.60
C VAL A 404 2.85 4.33 15.34
N GLY A 405 1.64 4.87 15.38
CA GLY A 405 1.36 6.31 15.25
C GLY A 405 0.80 6.90 16.56
N TYR A 406 1.52 7.81 17.19
CA TYR A 406 1.05 8.51 18.39
C TYR A 406 0.35 9.81 17.99
N GLY A 407 -0.97 9.84 18.14
CA GLY A 407 -1.81 11.00 17.85
C GLY A 407 -1.98 11.36 16.36
N LEU A 408 -1.33 10.66 15.44
CA LEU A 408 -1.29 10.97 14.01
C LEU A 408 -1.56 9.71 13.16
N PRO A 409 -2.82 9.31 12.98
CA PRO A 409 -3.14 8.21 12.07
C PRO A 409 -2.72 8.53 10.65
N LEU A 410 -2.25 7.51 9.91
CA LEU A 410 -1.76 7.56 8.52
C LEU A 410 -0.51 8.40 8.28
N ALA A 411 -0.12 9.31 9.16
CA ALA A 411 0.95 10.28 8.90
C ALA A 411 2.33 9.63 8.67
N HIS A 412 2.58 8.45 9.22
CA HIS A 412 3.84 7.71 9.00
C HIS A 412 4.09 7.39 7.52
N LEU A 413 3.03 7.28 6.70
CA LEU A 413 3.13 7.11 5.26
C LEU A 413 3.80 8.29 4.54
N THR A 414 3.71 9.50 5.11
CA THR A 414 4.15 10.73 4.44
C THR A 414 5.61 11.07 4.70
N VAL A 415 6.32 10.25 5.46
CA VAL A 415 7.72 10.43 5.83
C VAL A 415 8.57 9.42 5.08
N SER A 416 9.22 9.82 3.99
CA SER A 416 9.99 8.95 3.10
C SER A 416 11.17 8.24 3.79
N ASP A 417 11.68 8.78 4.91
CA ASP A 417 12.75 8.17 5.70
C ASP A 417 12.26 7.10 6.71
N LEU A 418 10.95 6.88 6.81
CA LEU A 418 10.41 5.80 7.62
C LEU A 418 10.11 4.57 6.75
N PRO A 419 10.49 3.36 7.22
CA PRO A 419 10.09 2.13 6.53
C PRO A 419 8.57 1.95 6.63
N PHE A 420 7.95 1.58 5.52
CA PHE A 420 6.57 1.12 5.49
C PHE A 420 6.53 -0.37 5.18
N GLY A 421 5.89 -1.17 6.01
CA GLY A 421 5.76 -2.61 5.82
C GLY A 421 5.16 -3.30 7.03
N GLY A 422 4.64 -4.50 6.81
CA GLY A 422 3.97 -5.31 7.82
C GLY A 422 4.88 -6.29 8.54
N VAL A 423 4.32 -6.99 9.52
CA VAL A 423 4.96 -8.06 10.29
C VAL A 423 3.98 -9.20 10.55
N GLY A 424 4.37 -10.45 10.31
CA GLY A 424 3.49 -11.60 10.45
C GLY A 424 2.37 -11.62 9.41
N GLU A 425 1.11 -11.63 9.84
CA GLU A 425 -0.04 -11.64 8.93
C GLU A 425 -0.24 -10.35 8.15
N SER A 426 0.32 -9.21 8.62
CA SER A 426 0.26 -7.95 7.90
C SER A 426 1.32 -7.78 6.81
N GLY A 427 2.31 -8.70 6.72
CA GLY A 427 3.26 -8.69 5.62
C GLY A 427 4.68 -9.06 6.01
N MET A 428 5.58 -8.86 5.04
CA MET A 428 7.03 -9.02 5.19
C MET A 428 7.77 -8.13 4.20
N GLY A 429 8.92 -7.62 4.64
CA GLY A 429 9.68 -6.59 3.93
C GLY A 429 9.20 -5.19 4.26
N SER A 430 9.78 -4.20 3.63
CA SER A 430 9.40 -2.80 3.77
C SER A 430 9.85 -1.98 2.57
N TYR A 431 9.24 -0.81 2.36
CA TYR A 431 9.60 0.10 1.28
C TYR A 431 9.40 1.56 1.72
N HIS A 432 9.38 2.52 0.85
CA HIS A 432 9.51 3.98 0.93
C HIS A 432 10.97 4.44 1.04
N GLY A 433 11.30 5.51 0.32
CA GLY A 433 12.62 6.12 0.29
C GLY A 433 13.73 5.09 0.06
N ARG A 434 14.77 5.18 0.91
CA ARG A 434 15.92 4.26 0.85
C ARG A 434 15.52 2.78 0.97
N TYR A 435 14.52 2.46 1.79
CA TYR A 435 14.09 1.07 1.97
C TYR A 435 13.53 0.47 0.68
N SER A 436 12.89 1.29 -0.18
CA SER A 436 12.48 0.83 -1.52
C SER A 436 13.66 0.38 -2.35
N MET A 437 14.72 1.20 -2.45
CA MET A 437 15.93 0.85 -3.19
C MET A 437 16.62 -0.40 -2.60
N GLU A 438 16.69 -0.50 -1.28
CA GLU A 438 17.27 -1.67 -0.59
C GLU A 438 16.47 -2.95 -0.83
N THR A 439 15.14 -2.90 -0.82
CA THR A 439 14.25 -4.03 -1.09
C THR A 439 14.46 -4.64 -2.47
N PHE A 440 14.77 -3.83 -3.47
CA PHE A 440 15.05 -4.27 -4.84
C PHE A 440 16.55 -4.44 -5.14
N SER A 441 17.39 -4.47 -4.11
CA SER A 441 18.85 -4.61 -4.23
C SER A 441 19.37 -5.79 -3.42
N HIS A 442 20.48 -6.35 -3.90
CA HIS A 442 21.35 -7.21 -3.10
C HIS A 442 22.48 -6.39 -2.51
N ARG A 443 22.70 -6.49 -1.20
CA ARG A 443 23.83 -5.87 -0.51
C ARG A 443 25.00 -6.84 -0.46
N LYS A 444 25.91 -6.71 -1.43
CA LYS A 444 27.07 -7.57 -1.62
C LYS A 444 28.24 -7.17 -0.70
N ALA A 445 28.81 -8.14 -0.01
CA ALA A 445 30.06 -7.94 0.71
C ALA A 445 31.24 -7.85 -0.27
N VAL A 446 32.12 -6.89 -0.05
CA VAL A 446 33.35 -6.68 -0.83
C VAL A 446 34.54 -6.70 0.13
N LEU A 447 35.49 -7.56 -0.12
CA LEU A 447 36.77 -7.64 0.61
C LEU A 447 37.89 -7.58 -0.41
N ALA A 448 38.86 -6.70 -0.20
CA ALA A 448 40.03 -6.56 -1.08
C ALA A 448 41.34 -6.47 -0.29
N LYS A 449 42.39 -7.01 -0.88
CA LYS A 449 43.77 -6.88 -0.46
C LYS A 449 44.61 -6.68 -1.72
N PRO A 450 45.46 -5.65 -1.80
CA PRO A 450 46.46 -5.54 -2.88
C PRO A 450 47.35 -6.76 -2.97
N LEU A 451 47.72 -7.16 -4.18
CA LEU A 451 48.62 -8.33 -4.40
C LEU A 451 50.10 -7.98 -4.16
N SER A 452 50.38 -6.68 -4.09
CA SER A 452 51.73 -6.15 -3.81
C SER A 452 51.71 -5.20 -2.64
#